data_fce603bec74e1b775064350df93355a7
#
_entry.id   fce603bec74e1b775064350df93355a7
#
_cell.length_a   1.000
_cell.length_b   1.000
_cell.length_c   1.000
_cell.angle_alpha   90.00
_cell.angle_beta   90.00
_cell.angle_gamma   90.00
#
_symmetry.space_group_name_H-M   'P 1'
#
loop_
_entity.id
_entity.type
_entity.pdbx_description
1 polymer ?
#
loop_
_entity_poly.entity_id
_entity_poly.type
_entity_poly.pdbx_seq_one_letter_code
_entity_poly.pdbx_strand_id
1 'polypeptide(L)'
;MVDALVEVHRVLAPGGILVDARPDSRVPAYAERRKPRGFERYGVVNTSRLELANDRASDRAISLVVREGLFKRTRGGRFWHRVPFGGLAELRKYLWEHLRFVHRAEWVVGVATRKHHANDQFVIRRAVRYELLEALPSRI
;
A
#
# COMPACT_ATOMS: atom_id res chain seq x y z
N MET A 1 -9.08 -0.47 -15.95
CA MET A 1 -7.63 -0.56 -15.67
C MET A 1 -6.82 -1.07 -16.87
N VAL A 2 -7.25 -2.10 -17.60
CA VAL A 2 -6.53 -2.57 -18.81
C VAL A 2 -6.36 -1.43 -19.81
N ASP A 3 -7.43 -0.71 -20.14
CA ASP A 3 -7.37 0.42 -21.08
C ASP A 3 -6.36 1.51 -20.65
N ALA A 4 -6.27 1.79 -19.36
CA ALA A 4 -5.28 2.71 -18.83
C ALA A 4 -3.84 2.19 -19.03
N LEU A 5 -3.59 0.90 -18.87
CA LEU A 5 -2.29 0.29 -19.10
C LEU A 5 -1.91 0.29 -20.60
N VAL A 6 -2.89 0.08 -21.47
CA VAL A 6 -2.72 0.19 -22.93
C VAL A 6 -2.35 1.61 -23.31
N GLU A 7 -3.05 2.61 -22.73
CA GLU A 7 -2.75 4.03 -22.98
C GLU A 7 -1.37 4.43 -22.45
N VAL A 8 -0.98 3.96 -21.27
CA VAL A 8 0.38 4.14 -20.74
C VAL A 8 1.42 3.55 -21.69
N HIS A 9 1.18 2.35 -22.22
CA HIS A 9 2.08 1.74 -23.22
C HIS A 9 2.19 2.60 -24.47
N ARG A 10 1.07 3.16 -24.96
CA ARG A 10 1.04 4.03 -26.16
C ARG A 10 1.92 5.27 -26.02
N VAL A 11 1.99 5.84 -24.81
CA VAL A 11 2.75 7.09 -24.56
C VAL A 11 4.19 6.87 -24.13
N LEU A 12 4.53 5.64 -23.68
CA LEU A 12 5.90 5.30 -23.33
C LEU A 12 6.72 4.98 -24.60
N ALA A 13 7.96 5.48 -24.63
CA ALA A 13 8.94 5.00 -25.61
C ALA A 13 9.25 3.51 -25.35
N PRO A 14 9.63 2.76 -26.41
CA PRO A 14 10.15 1.41 -26.23
C PRO A 14 11.31 1.39 -25.22
N GLY A 15 11.27 0.46 -24.25
CA GLY A 15 12.21 0.41 -23.13
C GLY A 15 11.86 1.38 -21.97
N GLY A 16 10.83 2.23 -22.11
CA GLY A 16 10.32 3.05 -21.01
C GLY A 16 9.79 2.20 -19.87
N ILE A 17 9.89 2.72 -18.65
CA ILE A 17 9.53 1.97 -17.43
C ILE A 17 8.24 2.52 -16.83
N LEU A 18 7.26 1.64 -16.65
CA LEU A 18 6.11 1.86 -15.78
C LEU A 18 6.41 1.29 -14.40
N VAL A 19 6.23 2.11 -13.37
CA VAL A 19 6.29 1.68 -11.97
C VAL A 19 4.87 1.48 -11.46
N ASP A 20 4.49 0.24 -11.16
CA ASP A 20 3.27 -0.08 -10.44
C ASP A 20 3.62 -0.21 -8.96
N ALA A 21 3.20 0.75 -8.14
CA ALA A 21 3.42 0.73 -6.69
C ALA A 21 2.09 0.87 -5.96
N ARG A 22 1.77 -0.11 -5.13
CA ARG A 22 0.48 -0.19 -4.44
C ARG A 22 0.65 -0.68 -3.01
N PRO A 23 -0.23 -0.28 -2.07
CA PRO A 23 -0.31 -0.96 -0.79
C PRO A 23 -0.50 -2.47 -0.99
N ASP A 24 0.24 -3.27 -0.25
CA ASP A 24 0.07 -4.73 -0.29
C ASP A 24 -1.05 -5.14 0.64
N SER A 25 -2.26 -5.30 0.09
CA SER A 25 -3.45 -5.68 0.86
C SER A 25 -3.44 -7.11 1.41
N ARG A 26 -2.43 -7.91 1.05
CA ARG A 26 -2.21 -9.24 1.64
C ARG A 26 -1.55 -9.16 3.02
N VAL A 27 -1.05 -7.99 3.38
CA VAL A 27 -0.37 -7.73 4.64
C VAL A 27 -1.12 -6.64 5.41
N PRO A 28 -1.47 -6.85 6.69
CA PRO A 28 -2.11 -5.82 7.49
C PRO A 28 -1.17 -4.62 7.70
N ALA A 29 -1.74 -3.44 7.87
CA ALA A 29 -1.01 -2.29 8.35
C ALA A 29 -0.93 -2.31 9.88
N TYR A 30 0.03 -1.60 10.44
CA TYR A 30 0.24 -1.54 11.88
C TYR A 30 0.23 -0.09 12.38
N ALA A 31 -0.54 0.16 13.43
CA ALA A 31 -0.42 1.39 14.21
C ALA A 31 0.71 1.19 15.24
N GLU A 32 1.70 2.07 15.23
CA GLU A 32 2.88 1.96 16.08
C GLU A 32 3.15 3.29 16.78
N ARG A 33 3.63 3.23 18.03
CA ARG A 33 4.17 4.37 18.75
C ARG A 33 5.69 4.42 18.58
N ARG A 34 6.22 5.60 18.24
CA ARG A 34 7.66 5.81 18.19
C ARG A 34 8.25 5.80 19.60
N LYS A 35 9.33 5.08 19.78
CA LYS A 35 10.16 4.98 20.99
C LYS A 35 11.54 5.54 20.71
N PRO A 36 12.33 5.90 21.72
CA PRO A 36 13.74 6.28 21.54
C PRO A 36 14.56 5.22 20.79
N ARG A 37 14.18 3.94 20.96
CA ARG A 37 14.79 2.81 20.23
C ARG A 37 13.69 1.99 19.56
N GLY A 38 13.31 2.41 18.32
CA GLY A 38 12.37 1.66 17.49
C GLY A 38 10.90 2.04 17.69
N PHE A 39 10.01 1.06 17.55
CA PHE A 39 8.57 1.25 17.52
C PHE A 39 7.87 0.19 18.39
N GLU A 40 6.78 0.59 19.02
CA GLU A 40 5.91 -0.30 19.77
C GLU A 40 4.58 -0.43 19.06
N ARG A 41 4.13 -1.67 18.83
CA ARG A 41 2.83 -1.92 18.19
C ARG A 41 1.68 -1.54 19.11
N TYR A 42 0.78 -0.74 18.58
CA TYR A 42 -0.44 -0.29 19.25
C TYR A 42 -1.70 -0.90 18.67
N GLY A 43 -1.67 -1.29 17.42
CA GLY A 43 -2.82 -1.91 16.79
C GLY A 43 -2.52 -2.48 15.41
N VAL A 44 -3.50 -3.19 14.88
CA VAL A 44 -3.49 -3.79 13.54
C VAL A 44 -4.64 -3.22 12.75
N VAL A 45 -4.39 -2.81 11.52
CA VAL A 45 -5.40 -2.35 10.58
C VAL A 45 -5.54 -3.42 9.49
N ASN A 46 -6.59 -4.22 9.61
CA ASN A 46 -6.84 -5.33 8.70
C ASN A 46 -7.36 -4.84 7.34
N THR A 47 -6.88 -5.46 6.30
CA THR A 47 -7.33 -5.22 4.93
C THR A 47 -8.76 -5.71 4.73
N SER A 48 -9.57 -4.92 4.04
CA SER A 48 -10.93 -5.32 3.66
C SER A 48 -10.93 -6.31 2.48
N ARG A 49 -12.04 -7.05 2.36
CA ARG A 49 -12.27 -7.92 1.19
C ARG A 49 -12.30 -7.12 -0.11
N LEU A 50 -12.79 -5.89 -0.09
CA LEU A 50 -12.84 -5.02 -1.26
C LEU A 50 -11.44 -4.63 -1.74
N GLU A 51 -10.52 -4.27 -0.83
CA GLU A 51 -9.13 -3.99 -1.19
C GLU A 51 -8.43 -5.20 -1.79
N LEU A 52 -8.61 -6.39 -1.18
CA LEU A 52 -8.08 -7.64 -1.74
C LEU A 52 -8.63 -7.92 -3.13
N ALA A 53 -9.93 -7.68 -3.36
CA ALA A 53 -10.55 -7.86 -4.67
C ALA A 53 -9.99 -6.86 -5.70
N ASN A 54 -9.81 -5.60 -5.31
CA ASN A 54 -9.22 -4.57 -6.16
C ASN A 54 -7.76 -4.88 -6.52
N ASP A 55 -6.95 -5.35 -5.57
CA ASP A 55 -5.58 -5.79 -5.82
C ASP A 55 -5.53 -6.95 -6.81
N ARG A 56 -6.39 -7.95 -6.63
CA ARG A 56 -6.49 -9.09 -7.56
C ARG A 56 -6.92 -8.65 -8.96
N ALA A 57 -7.84 -7.69 -9.06
CA ALA A 57 -8.25 -7.13 -10.35
C ALA A 57 -7.09 -6.40 -11.05
N SER A 58 -6.31 -5.65 -10.28
CA SER A 58 -5.11 -4.97 -10.77
C SER A 58 -4.03 -5.97 -11.23
N ASP A 59 -3.80 -7.03 -10.45
CA ASP A 59 -2.85 -8.09 -10.82
C ASP A 59 -3.25 -8.81 -12.10
N ARG A 60 -4.55 -9.07 -12.28
CA ARG A 60 -5.07 -9.66 -13.53
C ARG A 60 -4.85 -8.73 -14.73
N ALA A 61 -5.10 -7.43 -14.56
CA ALA A 61 -4.90 -6.44 -15.63
C ALA A 61 -3.43 -6.36 -16.07
N ILE A 62 -2.51 -6.31 -15.11
CA ILE A 62 -1.06 -6.33 -15.39
C ILE A 62 -0.65 -7.64 -16.07
N SER A 63 -1.13 -8.78 -15.57
CA SER A 63 -0.82 -10.08 -16.16
C SER A 63 -1.35 -10.19 -17.59
N LEU A 64 -2.49 -9.57 -17.90
CA LEU A 64 -3.04 -9.53 -19.24
C LEU A 64 -2.12 -8.77 -20.20
N VAL A 65 -1.76 -7.52 -19.88
CA VAL A 65 -0.92 -6.69 -20.78
C VAL A 65 0.50 -7.23 -20.94
N VAL A 66 1.02 -7.95 -19.93
CA VAL A 66 2.28 -8.69 -20.05
C VAL A 66 2.14 -9.87 -21.00
N ARG A 67 1.06 -10.66 -20.88
CA ARG A 67 0.78 -11.80 -21.77
C ARG A 67 0.55 -11.36 -23.22
N GLU A 68 -0.07 -10.20 -23.42
CA GLU A 68 -0.26 -9.60 -24.75
C GLU A 68 1.01 -9.01 -25.34
N GLY A 69 2.11 -8.99 -24.57
CA GLY A 69 3.42 -8.53 -25.05
C GLY A 69 3.56 -7.02 -25.12
N LEU A 70 2.73 -6.28 -24.39
CA LEU A 70 2.87 -4.82 -24.26
C LEU A 70 3.99 -4.47 -23.28
N PHE A 71 4.10 -5.23 -22.20
CA PHE A 71 5.10 -5.01 -21.16
C PHE A 71 5.83 -6.30 -20.79
N LYS A 72 7.05 -6.12 -20.28
CA LYS A 72 7.84 -7.19 -19.68
C LYS A 72 8.10 -6.84 -18.19
N ARG A 73 7.86 -7.79 -17.28
CA ARG A 73 8.26 -7.64 -15.88
C ARG A 73 9.77 -7.70 -15.76
N THR A 74 10.39 -6.71 -15.13
CA THR A 74 11.84 -6.65 -14.96
C THR A 74 12.27 -6.82 -13.52
N ARG A 75 11.57 -6.14 -12.58
CA ARG A 75 11.91 -6.16 -11.17
C ARG A 75 10.65 -5.95 -10.33
N GLY A 76 10.63 -6.51 -9.15
CA GLY A 76 9.58 -6.28 -8.15
C GLY A 76 10.11 -6.46 -6.74
N GLY A 77 9.34 -6.02 -5.78
CA GLY A 77 9.69 -6.13 -4.38
C GLY A 77 8.63 -5.53 -3.47
N ARG A 78 8.99 -5.46 -2.20
CA ARG A 78 8.16 -4.88 -1.14
C ARG A 78 9.03 -4.02 -0.23
N PHE A 79 8.47 -2.92 0.26
CA PHE A 79 9.05 -2.12 1.33
C PHE A 79 7.97 -1.70 2.32
N TRP A 80 8.40 -1.28 3.51
CA TRP A 80 7.53 -0.74 4.53
C TRP A 80 7.56 0.79 4.50
N HIS A 81 6.39 1.38 4.38
CA HIS A 81 6.19 2.82 4.43
C HIS A 81 5.57 3.21 5.77
N ARG A 82 6.07 4.28 6.38
CA ARG A 82 5.54 4.84 7.63
C ARG A 82 5.01 6.23 7.39
N VAL A 83 3.75 6.43 7.80
CA VAL A 83 3.10 7.75 7.78
C VAL A 83 3.04 8.25 9.21
N PRO A 84 3.70 9.38 9.54
CA PRO A 84 3.74 9.92 10.90
C PRO A 84 2.47 10.71 11.23
N PHE A 85 2.12 10.70 12.52
CA PHE A 85 1.04 11.49 13.11
C PHE A 85 1.55 12.16 14.39
N GLY A 86 1.04 13.37 14.68
CA GLY A 86 1.46 14.17 15.84
C GLY A 86 1.00 13.60 17.18
N GLY A 87 0.03 12.68 17.21
CA GLY A 87 -0.45 12.05 18.43
C GLY A 87 -1.50 10.98 18.16
N LEU A 88 -1.93 10.29 19.23
CA LEU A 88 -2.91 9.22 19.12
C LEU A 88 -4.27 9.71 18.61
N ALA A 89 -4.67 10.92 19.00
CA ALA A 89 -5.94 11.50 18.57
C ALA A 89 -5.96 11.74 17.05
N GLU A 90 -4.87 12.27 16.50
CA GLU A 90 -4.72 12.48 15.06
C GLU A 90 -4.74 11.17 14.29
N LEU A 91 -4.01 10.16 14.78
CA LEU A 91 -4.01 8.81 14.21
C LEU A 91 -5.42 8.21 14.21
N ARG A 92 -6.16 8.29 15.34
CA ARG A 92 -7.54 7.78 15.44
C ARG A 92 -8.49 8.49 14.49
N LYS A 93 -8.36 9.82 14.37
CA LYS A 93 -9.16 10.62 13.42
C LYS A 93 -8.89 10.17 11.99
N TYR A 94 -7.63 10.01 11.61
CA TYR A 94 -7.26 9.51 10.28
C TYR A 94 -7.85 8.12 10.00
N LEU A 95 -7.73 7.19 10.94
CA LEU A 95 -8.31 5.85 10.80
C LEU A 95 -9.83 5.89 10.64
N TRP A 96 -10.50 6.75 11.40
CA TRP A 96 -11.94 6.93 11.30
C TRP A 96 -12.36 7.51 9.95
N GLU A 97 -11.71 8.57 9.49
CA GLU A 97 -12.09 9.29 8.28
C GLU A 97 -11.79 8.53 7.00
N HIS A 98 -10.64 7.85 6.95
CA HIS A 98 -10.13 7.23 5.72
C HIS A 98 -10.36 5.72 5.65
N LEU A 99 -10.43 5.04 6.78
CA LEU A 99 -10.43 3.59 6.83
C LEU A 99 -11.72 2.97 7.36
N ARG A 100 -12.68 3.78 7.82
CA ARG A 100 -13.92 3.30 8.46
C ARG A 100 -14.77 2.35 7.60
N PHE A 101 -14.73 2.51 6.27
CA PHE A 101 -15.49 1.68 5.34
C PHE A 101 -14.68 0.57 4.70
N VAL A 102 -13.37 0.71 4.67
CA VAL A 102 -12.45 -0.14 3.91
C VAL A 102 -11.61 -1.02 4.84
N HIS A 103 -11.31 -0.53 6.05
CA HIS A 103 -10.46 -1.21 7.01
C HIS A 103 -11.12 -1.32 8.37
N ARG A 104 -10.74 -2.35 9.10
CA ARG A 104 -11.03 -2.48 10.53
C ARG A 104 -9.73 -2.33 11.31
N ALA A 105 -9.70 -1.35 12.21
CA ALA A 105 -8.61 -1.20 13.15
C ALA A 105 -8.89 -2.04 14.41
N GLU A 106 -8.00 -2.97 14.69
CA GLU A 106 -8.01 -3.76 15.90
C GLU A 106 -6.85 -3.29 16.80
N TRP A 107 -7.19 -2.74 17.94
CA TRP A 107 -6.18 -2.25 18.87
C TRP A 107 -5.62 -3.39 19.72
N VAL A 108 -4.33 -3.32 19.99
CA VAL A 108 -3.69 -4.23 20.92
C VAL A 108 -4.35 -4.10 22.29
N VAL A 109 -4.62 -5.22 22.94
CA VAL A 109 -5.23 -5.26 24.28
C VAL A 109 -4.44 -4.38 25.24
N GLY A 110 -5.15 -3.52 25.99
CA GLY A 110 -4.55 -2.59 26.93
C GLY A 110 -4.04 -1.27 26.35
N VAL A 111 -4.19 -1.02 25.05
CA VAL A 111 -3.82 0.29 24.44
C VAL A 111 -4.54 1.45 25.10
N ALA A 112 -5.82 1.30 25.41
CA ALA A 112 -6.62 2.35 26.05
C ALA A 112 -6.15 2.66 27.49
N THR A 113 -5.50 1.71 28.15
CA THR A 113 -4.99 1.85 29.53
C THR A 113 -3.49 2.16 29.59
N ARG A 114 -2.78 2.06 28.47
CA ARG A 114 -1.36 2.40 28.40
C ARG A 114 -1.16 3.90 28.54
N LYS A 115 -0.26 4.30 29.43
CA LYS A 115 0.14 5.68 29.56
C LYS A 115 0.82 6.13 28.25
N HIS A 116 0.29 7.21 27.67
CA HIS A 116 0.92 7.90 26.56
C HIS A 116 0.91 9.41 26.87
N HIS A 117 1.91 10.09 26.35
CA HIS A 117 2.05 11.53 26.50
C HIS A 117 1.48 12.27 25.29
N ALA A 118 1.06 13.52 25.46
CA ALA A 118 0.53 14.33 24.36
C ALA A 118 1.52 14.49 23.18
N ASN A 119 2.81 14.41 23.47
CA ASN A 119 3.90 14.54 22.49
C ASN A 119 4.36 13.20 21.90
N ASP A 120 3.73 12.08 22.25
CA ASP A 120 4.06 10.77 21.67
C ASP A 120 3.74 10.79 20.18
N GLN A 121 4.71 10.40 19.38
CA GLN A 121 4.55 10.25 17.94
C GLN A 121 4.02 8.86 17.61
N PHE A 122 3.01 8.82 16.76
CA PHE A 122 2.44 7.59 16.23
C PHE A 122 2.67 7.52 14.72
N VAL A 123 2.76 6.32 14.20
CA VAL A 123 2.89 6.07 12.77
C VAL A 123 1.95 4.95 12.35
N ILE A 124 1.50 4.98 11.09
CA ILE A 124 0.97 3.81 10.41
C ILE A 124 2.10 3.24 9.56
N ARG A 125 2.45 1.98 9.81
CA ARG A 125 3.38 1.22 9.00
C ARG A 125 2.60 0.33 8.03
N ARG A 126 2.79 0.55 6.76
CA ARG A 126 2.09 -0.18 5.69
C ARG A 126 3.08 -0.79 4.71
N ALA A 127 2.83 -2.04 4.32
CA ALA A 127 3.59 -2.65 3.24
C ALA A 127 3.16 -2.06 1.90
N VAL A 128 4.14 -1.72 1.07
CA VAL A 128 3.95 -1.31 -0.33
C VAL A 128 4.68 -2.31 -1.20
N ARG A 129 3.98 -2.91 -2.14
CA ARG A 129 4.60 -3.72 -3.19
C ARG A 129 4.79 -2.91 -4.45
N TYR A 130 5.81 -3.22 -5.21
CA TYR A 130 6.07 -2.59 -6.50
C TYR A 130 6.51 -3.59 -7.55
N GLU A 131 6.20 -3.26 -8.79
CA GLU A 131 6.68 -3.92 -9.99
C GLU A 131 7.19 -2.89 -10.99
N LEU A 132 8.27 -3.20 -11.67
CA LEU A 132 8.79 -2.44 -12.80
C LEU A 132 8.44 -3.19 -14.09
N LEU A 133 7.74 -2.50 -14.98
CA LEU A 133 7.26 -3.00 -16.23
C LEU A 133 7.93 -2.23 -17.38
N GLU A 134 8.74 -2.88 -18.16
CA GLU A 134 9.39 -2.31 -19.35
C GLU A 134 8.44 -2.38 -20.55
N ALA A 135 8.20 -1.23 -21.19
CA ALA A 135 7.39 -1.17 -22.40
C ALA A 135 8.12 -1.84 -23.57
N LEU A 136 7.47 -2.81 -24.18
CA LEU A 136 7.98 -3.48 -25.38
C LEU A 136 7.61 -2.70 -26.63
N PRO A 137 8.39 -2.83 -27.75
CA PRO A 137 8.00 -2.23 -29.02
C PRO A 137 6.63 -2.72 -29.47
N SER A 138 5.80 -1.81 -29.97
CA SER A 138 4.52 -2.20 -30.58
C SER A 138 4.79 -3.16 -31.74
N ARG A 139 4.13 -4.31 -31.73
CA ARG A 139 4.17 -5.20 -32.91
C ARG A 139 3.38 -4.53 -34.01
N ILE A 140 4.07 -4.10 -35.04
CA ILE A 140 3.48 -3.60 -36.29
C ILE A 140 2.82 -4.75 -37.01
#